data_be7efd2d256942f8b284ed33b8aa224c
#
_entry.id   be7efd2d256942f8b284ed33b8aa224c
#
_cell.length_a   1.000
_cell.length_b   1.000
_cell.length_c   1.000
_cell.angle_alpha   90.00
_cell.angle_beta   90.00
_cell.angle_gamma   90.00
#
_symmetry.space_group_name_H-M   'P 1'
#
loop_
_entity.id
_entity.type
_entity.pdbx_description
1 polymer ?
#
loop_
_entity_poly.entity_id
_entity_poly.type
_entity_poly.pdbx_seq_one_letter_code
_entity_poly.pdbx_strand_id
1 'polypeptide(L)'
;TDYSDNADVEAAYNQLKTLSAFQDSRILILNPSGQPLIDTGKPYTAMAQSSLKDFDPAIMGSDNYITGTFHGYFKENMVSTLVPITKNLTTKGYVSIHLPMTVIIDQKESVLGSVHIVFAILLLCSLMILGLFSHSVYRPLKKITAGANEYAAGNLDYNIPVTTNDEMGYLADTLNYMSGELSKSGEY
;
A
#
# COMPACT_ATOMS: atom_id res chain seq x y z
N THR A 1 35.35 39.65 8.00
CA THR A 1 34.79 38.48 8.74
C THR A 1 33.34 38.23 8.40
N ASP A 2 32.56 39.19 7.87
CA ASP A 2 31.12 39.04 7.62
C ASP A 2 30.77 38.44 6.25
N TYR A 3 31.69 38.43 5.28
CA TYR A 3 31.39 37.95 3.93
C TYR A 3 31.45 36.42 3.78
N SER A 4 32.28 35.73 4.54
CA SER A 4 32.40 34.29 4.51
C SER A 4 31.18 33.60 5.18
N ASP A 5 30.68 34.16 6.27
CA ASP A 5 29.52 33.64 7.00
C ASP A 5 28.23 33.72 6.17
N ASN A 6 28.05 34.83 5.42
CA ASN A 6 26.88 34.98 4.57
C ASN A 6 26.87 34.01 3.36
N ALA A 7 28.03 33.74 2.74
CA ALA A 7 28.14 32.80 1.62
C ALA A 7 27.88 31.35 2.07
N ASP A 8 28.35 30.99 3.26
CA ASP A 8 28.10 29.65 3.83
C ASP A 8 26.63 29.45 4.20
N VAL A 9 25.95 30.47 4.72
CA VAL A 9 24.51 30.41 5.03
C VAL A 9 23.68 30.35 3.76
N GLU A 10 24.02 31.08 2.71
CA GLU A 10 23.34 31.03 1.42
C GLU A 10 23.51 29.65 0.74
N ALA A 11 24.71 29.06 0.82
CA ALA A 11 24.96 27.71 0.33
C ALA A 11 24.12 26.67 1.08
N ALA A 12 24.07 26.77 2.41
CA ALA A 12 23.21 25.90 3.23
C ALA A 12 21.72 26.07 2.89
N TYR A 13 21.25 27.28 2.68
CA TYR A 13 19.88 27.55 2.24
C TYR A 13 19.58 26.89 0.91
N ASN A 14 20.46 27.02 -0.08
CA ASN A 14 20.25 26.41 -1.42
C ASN A 14 20.21 24.89 -1.35
N GLN A 15 21.03 24.25 -0.52
CA GLN A 15 20.98 22.81 -0.29
C GLN A 15 19.65 22.39 0.36
N LEU A 16 19.24 23.07 1.42
CA LEU A 16 17.97 22.78 2.10
C LEU A 16 16.77 23.01 1.19
N LYS A 17 16.81 24.04 0.34
CA LYS A 17 15.76 24.32 -0.63
C LYS A 17 15.64 23.22 -1.67
N THR A 18 16.76 22.67 -2.15
CA THR A 18 16.76 21.53 -3.08
C THR A 18 16.16 20.30 -2.43
N LEU A 19 16.52 19.98 -1.18
CA LEU A 19 15.96 18.88 -0.43
C LEU A 19 14.46 19.06 -0.18
N SER A 20 14.03 20.26 0.21
CA SER A 20 12.61 20.56 0.45
C SER A 20 11.75 20.41 -0.80
N ALA A 21 12.26 20.84 -1.95
CA ALA A 21 11.58 20.70 -3.22
C ALA A 21 11.43 19.22 -3.67
N PHE A 22 12.44 18.39 -3.38
CA PHE A 22 12.39 16.97 -3.70
C PHE A 22 11.35 16.20 -2.87
N GLN A 23 11.10 16.65 -1.65
CA GLN A 23 10.18 15.98 -0.70
C GLN A 23 8.81 16.66 -0.58
N ASP A 24 8.51 17.66 -1.39
CA ASP A 24 7.31 18.50 -1.26
C ASP A 24 7.13 19.03 0.18
N SER A 25 8.25 19.26 0.88
CA SER A 25 8.30 19.66 2.28
C SER A 25 8.78 21.10 2.42
N ARG A 26 8.64 21.69 3.61
CA ARG A 26 9.18 22.98 3.95
C ARG A 26 10.08 22.84 5.17
N ILE A 27 11.29 23.33 5.10
CA ILE A 27 12.31 23.22 6.15
C ILE A 27 12.53 24.61 6.74
N LEU A 28 12.46 24.69 8.07
CA LEU A 28 12.83 25.88 8.83
C LEU A 28 14.02 25.58 9.74
N ILE A 29 14.94 26.52 9.83
CA ILE A 29 15.93 26.56 10.91
C ILE A 29 15.52 27.69 11.84
N LEU A 30 15.37 27.37 13.12
CA LEU A 30 14.90 28.28 14.15
C LEU A 30 16.03 28.53 15.14
N ASN A 31 16.10 29.76 15.67
CA ASN A 31 16.93 30.04 16.86
C ASN A 31 16.26 29.45 18.12
N PRO A 32 16.92 29.45 19.28
CA PRO A 32 16.34 28.91 20.53
C PRO A 32 15.04 29.58 20.98
N SER A 33 14.79 30.82 20.51
CA SER A 33 13.56 31.57 20.81
C SER A 33 12.42 31.33 19.80
N GLY A 34 12.59 30.41 18.84
CA GLY A 34 11.56 30.11 17.82
C GLY A 34 11.48 31.10 16.65
N GLN A 35 12.51 31.93 16.48
CA GLN A 35 12.57 32.83 15.32
C GLN A 35 13.19 32.10 14.13
N PRO A 36 12.52 32.06 12.95
CA PRO A 36 13.07 31.46 11.76
C PRO A 36 14.32 32.20 11.26
N LEU A 37 15.41 31.47 11.14
CA LEU A 37 16.66 31.95 10.52
C LEU A 37 16.70 31.56 9.05
N ILE A 38 16.21 30.40 8.71
CA ILE A 38 16.06 29.88 7.34
C ILE A 38 14.63 29.38 7.15
N ASP A 39 14.06 29.66 6.01
CA ASP A 39 12.76 29.16 5.56
C ASP A 39 12.82 28.84 4.07
N THR A 40 12.79 27.56 3.70
CA THR A 40 12.92 27.15 2.30
C THR A 40 11.72 27.54 1.42
N GLY A 41 10.60 27.88 2.04
CA GLY A 41 9.42 28.38 1.33
C GLY A 41 9.43 29.89 1.03
N LYS A 42 10.49 30.61 1.44
CA LYS A 42 10.66 32.04 1.18
C LYS A 42 11.99 32.30 0.48
N PRO A 43 12.13 33.35 -0.32
CA PRO A 43 13.43 33.76 -0.85
C PRO A 43 14.40 34.08 0.29
N TYR A 44 15.69 33.80 0.08
CA TYR A 44 16.74 34.08 1.08
C TYR A 44 16.74 35.55 1.55
N THR A 45 16.44 36.46 0.64
CA THR A 45 16.37 37.90 0.92
C THR A 45 15.15 38.34 1.72
N ALA A 46 14.14 37.50 1.84
CA ALA A 46 12.89 37.77 2.56
C ALA A 46 12.82 37.07 3.93
N MET A 47 14.00 36.71 4.49
CA MET A 47 14.07 36.01 5.76
C MET A 47 13.79 36.91 6.96
N ALA A 48 12.85 36.41 7.75
CA ALA A 48 12.62 36.66 9.17
C ALA A 48 12.27 38.07 9.62
N GLN A 49 10.96 38.37 9.62
CA GLN A 49 10.42 39.35 10.59
C GLN A 49 9.30 38.76 11.46
N SER A 50 8.99 37.51 11.35
CA SER A 50 7.93 36.86 12.14
C SER A 50 8.47 35.75 13.04
N SER A 51 8.41 36.00 14.35
CA SER A 51 8.65 34.97 15.35
C SER A 51 7.44 34.06 15.46
N LEU A 52 7.65 32.77 15.78
CA LEU A 52 6.57 31.86 16.13
C LEU A 52 5.87 32.34 17.41
N LYS A 53 4.55 32.33 17.42
CA LYS A 53 3.78 32.67 18.61
C LYS A 53 3.87 31.51 19.59
N ASP A 54 4.15 31.84 20.86
CA ASP A 54 4.15 30.85 21.96
C ASP A 54 4.96 29.58 21.61
N PHE A 55 6.19 29.78 21.05
CA PHE A 55 7.06 28.68 20.69
C PHE A 55 7.47 27.88 21.92
N ASP A 56 7.06 26.62 21.96
CA ASP A 56 7.45 25.64 22.97
C ASP A 56 8.05 24.42 22.28
N PRO A 57 9.36 24.18 22.42
CA PRO A 57 10.01 23.00 21.82
C PRO A 57 9.53 21.67 22.44
N ALA A 58 8.92 21.70 23.62
CA ALA A 58 8.39 20.51 24.29
C ALA A 58 7.05 20.04 23.72
N ILE A 59 6.42 20.81 22.84
CA ILE A 59 5.08 20.50 22.27
C ILE A 59 5.05 19.19 21.46
N MET A 60 6.21 18.71 21.00
CA MET A 60 6.31 17.44 20.24
C MET A 60 5.94 16.21 21.09
N GLY A 61 6.01 16.31 22.41
CA GLY A 61 5.66 15.18 23.29
C GLY A 61 6.42 13.89 22.96
N SER A 62 5.75 12.76 23.11
CA SER A 62 6.28 11.43 22.79
C SER A 62 6.21 11.05 21.30
N ASP A 63 5.39 11.75 20.51
CA ASP A 63 5.04 11.32 19.15
C ASP A 63 6.03 11.84 18.09
N ASN A 64 6.99 12.71 18.48
CA ASN A 64 8.00 13.32 17.63
C ASN A 64 7.44 14.14 16.45
N TYR A 65 6.15 14.37 16.37
CA TYR A 65 5.50 15.23 15.39
C TYR A 65 4.23 15.87 15.94
N ILE A 66 3.82 16.96 15.34
CA ILE A 66 2.53 17.62 15.58
C ILE A 66 1.81 17.87 14.27
N THR A 67 0.49 17.95 14.34
CA THR A 67 -0.35 18.35 13.21
C THR A 67 -1.02 19.70 13.49
N GLY A 68 -1.12 20.55 12.47
CA GLY A 68 -1.75 21.84 12.58
C GLY A 68 -0.94 22.95 11.91
N THR A 69 -1.18 24.19 12.29
CA THR A 69 -0.59 25.37 11.66
C THR A 69 0.80 25.73 12.17
N PHE A 70 1.44 24.86 12.98
CA PHE A 70 2.75 25.09 13.60
C PHE A 70 2.88 26.47 14.24
N HIS A 71 2.32 26.62 15.44
CA HIS A 71 2.27 27.89 16.17
C HIS A 71 1.66 29.08 15.36
N GLY A 72 0.73 28.78 14.45
CA GLY A 72 0.12 29.80 13.61
C GLY A 72 1.03 30.34 12.48
N TYR A 73 2.17 29.71 12.24
CA TYR A 73 3.10 30.13 11.19
C TYR A 73 2.59 29.83 9.77
N PHE A 74 1.94 28.68 9.59
CA PHE A 74 1.34 28.28 8.33
C PHE A 74 -0.16 28.62 8.29
N LYS A 75 -0.69 28.87 7.10
CA LYS A 75 -2.12 29.07 6.88
C LYS A 75 -2.87 27.75 6.75
N GLU A 76 -2.18 26.68 6.39
CA GLU A 76 -2.70 25.34 6.16
C GLU A 76 -2.21 24.37 7.24
N ASN A 77 -2.87 23.23 7.36
CA ASN A 77 -2.44 22.18 8.27
C ASN A 77 -1.22 21.45 7.70
N MET A 78 -0.21 21.36 8.55
CA MET A 78 1.06 20.69 8.27
C MET A 78 1.26 19.54 9.26
N VAL A 79 1.95 18.51 8.85
CA VAL A 79 2.61 17.57 9.75
C VAL A 79 4.02 18.12 9.98
N SER A 80 4.37 18.38 11.21
CA SER A 80 5.59 19.08 11.56
C SER A 80 6.40 18.27 12.57
N THR A 81 7.72 18.18 12.34
CA THR A 81 8.68 17.63 13.29
C THR A 81 9.69 18.69 13.66
N LEU A 82 10.29 18.57 14.86
CA LEU A 82 11.25 19.51 15.39
C LEU A 82 12.42 18.75 16.01
N VAL A 83 13.64 19.07 15.59
CA VAL A 83 14.87 18.44 16.10
C VAL A 83 15.81 19.51 16.62
N PRO A 84 16.33 19.39 17.86
CA PRO A 84 17.26 20.37 18.41
C PRO A 84 18.65 20.26 17.77
N ILE A 85 19.24 21.39 17.47
CA ILE A 85 20.67 21.53 17.11
C ILE A 85 21.43 21.80 18.38
N THR A 86 22.24 20.84 18.83
CA THR A 86 23.02 20.96 20.09
C THR A 86 24.53 21.08 19.81
N LYS A 87 25.20 21.95 20.56
CA LYS A 87 26.65 22.04 20.57
C LYS A 87 27.12 22.26 22.03
N ASN A 88 28.04 21.42 22.48
CA ASN A 88 28.56 21.47 23.87
C ASN A 88 27.43 21.43 24.92
N LEU A 89 26.50 20.48 24.78
CA LEU A 89 25.31 20.30 25.65
C LEU A 89 24.36 21.50 25.71
N THR A 90 24.51 22.46 24.82
CA THR A 90 23.65 23.65 24.74
C THR A 90 22.89 23.63 23.44
N THR A 91 21.58 23.83 23.48
CA THR A 91 20.73 23.96 22.28
C THR A 91 21.03 25.30 21.60
N LYS A 92 21.45 25.27 20.36
CA LYS A 92 21.76 26.42 19.52
C LYS A 92 20.62 26.84 18.60
N GLY A 93 19.67 25.97 18.44
CA GLY A 93 18.49 26.18 17.58
C GLY A 93 17.77 24.88 17.31
N TYR A 94 16.86 24.91 16.36
CA TYR A 94 16.06 23.77 15.95
C TYR A 94 15.97 23.70 14.44
N VAL A 95 15.94 22.47 13.91
CA VAL A 95 15.52 22.19 12.54
C VAL A 95 14.08 21.69 12.62
N SER A 96 13.18 22.28 11.87
CA SER A 96 11.83 21.77 11.73
C SER A 96 11.52 21.47 10.25
N ILE A 97 10.86 20.33 10.04
CA ILE A 97 10.42 19.86 8.72
C ILE A 97 8.91 19.84 8.74
N HIS A 98 8.29 20.40 7.72
CA HIS A 98 6.86 20.55 7.60
C HIS A 98 6.39 19.96 6.28
N LEU A 99 5.42 19.06 6.35
CA LEU A 99 4.79 18.45 5.20
C LEU A 99 3.32 18.89 5.14
N PRO A 100 2.83 19.46 4.03
CA PRO A 100 1.43 19.80 3.90
C PRO A 100 0.54 18.55 4.04
N MET A 101 -0.54 18.67 4.82
CA MET A 101 -1.48 17.56 5.00
C MET A 101 -2.13 17.14 3.68
N THR A 102 -2.27 18.06 2.73
CA THR A 102 -2.79 17.81 1.38
C THR A 102 -1.96 16.77 0.64
N VAL A 103 -0.61 16.85 0.71
CA VAL A 103 0.29 15.88 0.07
C VAL A 103 0.04 14.46 0.62
N ILE A 104 -0.18 14.34 1.93
CA ILE A 104 -0.45 13.04 2.57
C ILE A 104 -1.81 12.49 2.15
N ILE A 105 -2.82 13.36 2.06
CA ILE A 105 -4.19 12.97 1.66
C ILE A 105 -4.20 12.54 0.20
N ASP A 106 -3.57 13.28 -0.70
CA ASP A 106 -3.49 12.96 -2.13
C ASP A 106 -2.78 11.63 -2.39
N GLN A 107 -1.68 11.38 -1.67
CA GLN A 107 -0.98 10.09 -1.72
C GLN A 107 -1.86 8.94 -1.23
N LYS A 108 -2.60 9.14 -0.15
CA LYS A 108 -3.54 8.15 0.40
C LYS A 108 -4.63 7.78 -0.61
N GLU A 109 -5.25 8.77 -1.26
CA GLU A 109 -6.30 8.53 -2.26
C GLU A 109 -5.77 7.79 -3.49
N SER A 110 -4.58 8.14 -3.97
CA SER A 110 -3.92 7.43 -5.08
C SER A 110 -3.64 5.97 -4.76
N VAL A 111 -3.12 5.69 -3.55
CA VAL A 111 -2.86 4.31 -3.10
C VAL A 111 -4.17 3.53 -2.96
N LEU A 112 -5.20 4.12 -2.34
CA LEU A 112 -6.50 3.46 -2.17
C LEU A 112 -7.15 3.13 -3.52
N GLY A 113 -7.06 4.03 -4.51
CA GLY A 113 -7.54 3.78 -5.87
C GLY A 113 -6.87 2.56 -6.50
N SER A 114 -5.56 2.47 -6.39
CA SER A 114 -4.77 1.34 -6.90
C SER A 114 -5.14 0.01 -6.22
N VAL A 115 -5.36 0.02 -4.91
CA VAL A 115 -5.78 -1.17 -4.14
C VAL A 115 -7.14 -1.69 -4.61
N HIS A 116 -8.10 -0.82 -4.88
CA HIS A 116 -9.42 -1.24 -5.37
C HIS A 116 -9.35 -1.90 -6.75
N ILE A 117 -8.51 -1.38 -7.65
CA ILE A 117 -8.29 -1.97 -8.99
C ILE A 117 -7.69 -3.37 -8.86
N VAL A 118 -6.65 -3.53 -8.06
CA VAL A 118 -6.02 -4.84 -7.81
C VAL A 118 -7.02 -5.83 -7.22
N PHE A 119 -7.81 -5.40 -6.24
CA PHE A 119 -8.85 -6.23 -5.63
C PHE A 119 -9.91 -6.68 -6.64
N ALA A 120 -10.37 -5.77 -7.52
CA ALA A 120 -11.34 -6.10 -8.57
C ALA A 120 -10.79 -7.13 -9.55
N ILE A 121 -9.51 -7.00 -9.97
CA ILE A 121 -8.84 -7.96 -10.84
C ILE A 121 -8.74 -9.34 -10.17
N LEU A 122 -8.31 -9.40 -8.91
CA LEU A 122 -8.21 -10.65 -8.15
C LEU A 122 -9.56 -11.33 -8.00
N LEU A 123 -10.62 -10.58 -7.73
CA LEU A 123 -11.98 -11.10 -7.63
C LEU A 123 -12.45 -11.70 -8.96
N LEU A 124 -12.22 -11.01 -10.07
CA LEU A 124 -12.56 -11.48 -11.41
C LEU A 124 -11.79 -12.76 -11.78
N CYS A 125 -10.48 -12.81 -11.50
CA CYS A 125 -9.66 -14.01 -11.68
C CYS A 125 -10.18 -15.19 -10.84
N SER A 126 -10.57 -14.94 -9.59
CA SER A 126 -11.12 -15.96 -8.70
C SER A 126 -12.42 -16.54 -9.25
N LEU A 127 -13.33 -15.70 -9.72
CA LEU A 127 -14.58 -16.14 -10.34
C LEU A 127 -14.33 -16.96 -11.62
N MET A 128 -13.34 -16.56 -12.43
CA MET A 128 -12.94 -17.30 -13.63
C MET A 128 -12.42 -18.70 -13.27
N ILE A 129 -11.53 -18.78 -12.26
CA ILE A 129 -11.00 -20.09 -11.79
C ILE A 129 -12.12 -20.99 -11.27
N LEU A 130 -13.05 -20.44 -10.47
CA LEU A 130 -14.21 -21.18 -9.99
C LEU A 130 -15.09 -21.72 -11.13
N GLY A 131 -15.29 -20.89 -12.16
CA GLY A 131 -16.04 -21.30 -13.36
C GLY A 131 -15.36 -22.45 -14.11
N LEU A 132 -14.04 -22.34 -14.33
CA LEU A 132 -13.23 -23.38 -14.96
C LEU A 132 -13.24 -24.68 -14.15
N PHE A 133 -13.03 -24.59 -12.84
CA PHE A 133 -13.08 -25.73 -11.93
C PHE A 133 -14.45 -26.42 -11.96
N SER A 134 -15.52 -25.64 -11.93
CA SER A 134 -16.88 -26.18 -12.00
C SER A 134 -17.16 -26.93 -13.32
N HIS A 135 -16.63 -26.39 -14.43
CA HIS A 135 -16.83 -26.98 -15.76
C HIS A 135 -15.96 -28.23 -15.98
N SER A 136 -14.67 -28.15 -15.63
CA SER A 136 -13.67 -29.16 -15.96
C SER A 136 -13.57 -30.29 -14.93
N VAL A 137 -13.92 -30.02 -13.67
CA VAL A 137 -13.74 -31.00 -12.59
C VAL A 137 -15.08 -31.39 -11.98
N TYR A 138 -15.84 -30.42 -11.47
CA TYR A 138 -17.05 -30.74 -10.69
C TYR A 138 -18.13 -31.43 -11.49
N ARG A 139 -18.42 -30.95 -12.71
CA ARG A 139 -19.48 -31.57 -13.58
C ARG A 139 -19.12 -32.98 -14.04
N PRO A 140 -17.92 -33.28 -14.56
CA PRO A 140 -17.52 -34.65 -14.90
C PRO A 140 -17.55 -35.58 -13.69
N LEU A 141 -16.99 -35.15 -12.55
CA LEU A 141 -16.98 -35.95 -11.33
C LEU A 141 -18.41 -36.33 -10.87
N LYS A 142 -19.36 -35.38 -10.95
CA LYS A 142 -20.76 -35.64 -10.61
C LYS A 142 -21.39 -36.70 -11.54
N LYS A 143 -21.06 -36.70 -12.84
CA LYS A 143 -21.53 -37.69 -13.79
C LYS A 143 -20.96 -39.08 -13.51
N ILE A 144 -19.65 -39.13 -13.21
CA ILE A 144 -18.97 -40.39 -12.84
C ILE A 144 -19.58 -40.97 -11.57
N THR A 145 -19.80 -40.15 -10.55
CA THR A 145 -20.42 -40.57 -9.28
C THR A 145 -21.85 -41.07 -9.49
N ALA A 146 -22.63 -40.40 -10.34
CA ALA A 146 -23.97 -40.84 -10.67
C ALA A 146 -23.97 -42.21 -11.38
N GLY A 147 -23.08 -42.42 -12.35
CA GLY A 147 -22.91 -43.70 -13.02
C GLY A 147 -22.46 -44.83 -12.10
N ALA A 148 -21.51 -44.54 -11.22
CA ALA A 148 -21.09 -45.52 -10.21
C ALA A 148 -22.21 -45.94 -9.26
N ASN A 149 -23.14 -45.05 -8.93
CA ASN A 149 -24.34 -45.37 -8.16
C ASN A 149 -25.31 -46.24 -8.93
N GLU A 150 -25.49 -46.01 -10.25
CA GLU A 150 -26.28 -46.90 -11.11
C GLU A 150 -25.69 -48.31 -11.14
N TYR A 151 -24.39 -48.46 -11.27
CA TYR A 151 -23.71 -49.76 -11.23
C TYR A 151 -23.90 -50.46 -9.88
N ALA A 152 -23.80 -49.73 -8.78
CA ALA A 152 -24.05 -50.27 -7.44
C ALA A 152 -25.51 -50.70 -7.22
N ALA A 153 -26.46 -50.08 -7.94
CA ALA A 153 -27.87 -50.47 -7.93
C ALA A 153 -28.19 -51.65 -8.86
N GLY A 154 -27.18 -52.20 -9.56
CA GLY A 154 -27.34 -53.31 -10.47
C GLY A 154 -27.64 -52.92 -11.92
N ASN A 155 -27.73 -51.63 -12.23
CA ASN A 155 -27.94 -51.13 -13.59
C ASN A 155 -26.60 -51.10 -14.34
N LEU A 156 -26.09 -52.23 -14.75
CA LEU A 156 -24.81 -52.41 -15.42
C LEU A 156 -24.81 -51.92 -16.89
N ASP A 157 -26.00 -51.72 -17.47
CA ASP A 157 -26.16 -51.22 -18.85
C ASP A 157 -26.05 -49.68 -18.92
N TYR A 158 -26.01 -48.99 -17.78
CA TYR A 158 -25.79 -47.56 -17.77
C TYR A 158 -24.41 -47.24 -18.34
N ASN A 159 -24.31 -46.23 -19.21
CA ASN A 159 -23.04 -45.79 -19.77
C ASN A 159 -22.69 -44.36 -19.27
N ILE A 160 -21.59 -44.25 -18.53
CA ILE A 160 -21.10 -42.95 -18.06
C ILE A 160 -20.62 -42.15 -19.26
N PRO A 161 -21.15 -40.94 -19.53
CA PRO A 161 -20.70 -40.17 -20.69
C PRO A 161 -19.27 -39.66 -20.51
N VAL A 162 -18.37 -40.10 -21.39
CA VAL A 162 -17.00 -39.60 -21.48
C VAL A 162 -17.04 -38.22 -22.13
N THR A 163 -16.80 -37.16 -21.35
CA THR A 163 -16.94 -35.76 -21.81
C THR A 163 -15.63 -35.03 -21.86
N THR A 164 -14.53 -35.61 -21.37
CA THR A 164 -13.23 -35.01 -21.29
C THR A 164 -12.15 -36.00 -21.77
N ASN A 165 -11.03 -35.49 -22.24
CA ASN A 165 -9.90 -36.29 -22.73
C ASN A 165 -8.71 -36.23 -21.74
N ASP A 166 -9.04 -36.26 -20.45
CA ASP A 166 -8.14 -36.18 -19.30
C ASP A 166 -8.35 -37.38 -18.35
N GLU A 167 -7.81 -37.30 -17.15
CA GLU A 167 -7.94 -38.35 -16.12
C GLU A 167 -9.40 -38.65 -15.75
N MET A 168 -10.29 -37.66 -15.87
CA MET A 168 -11.75 -37.86 -15.64
C MET A 168 -12.37 -38.67 -16.73
N GLY A 169 -12.00 -38.43 -17.99
CA GLY A 169 -12.42 -39.23 -19.14
C GLY A 169 -11.93 -40.66 -19.02
N TYR A 170 -10.67 -40.87 -18.69
CA TYR A 170 -10.06 -42.17 -18.47
C TYR A 170 -10.76 -42.96 -17.34
N LEU A 171 -11.10 -42.29 -16.24
CA LEU A 171 -11.84 -42.89 -15.13
C LEU A 171 -13.26 -43.35 -15.58
N ALA A 172 -13.97 -42.54 -16.35
CA ALA A 172 -15.27 -42.87 -16.86
C ALA A 172 -15.23 -44.09 -17.79
N ASP A 173 -14.24 -44.15 -18.71
CA ASP A 173 -14.03 -45.29 -19.60
C ASP A 173 -13.68 -46.56 -18.82
N THR A 174 -12.83 -46.47 -17.80
CA THR A 174 -12.48 -47.63 -16.97
C THR A 174 -13.67 -48.18 -16.22
N LEU A 175 -14.55 -47.33 -15.67
CA LEU A 175 -15.76 -47.74 -15.00
C LEU A 175 -16.78 -48.39 -15.98
N ASN A 176 -16.93 -47.83 -17.16
CA ASN A 176 -17.78 -48.42 -18.23
C ASN A 176 -17.26 -49.80 -18.63
N TYR A 177 -15.94 -49.94 -18.81
CA TYR A 177 -15.34 -51.26 -19.12
C TYR A 177 -15.58 -52.26 -18.00
N MET A 178 -15.37 -51.90 -16.73
CA MET A 178 -15.66 -52.78 -15.59
C MET A 178 -17.13 -53.21 -15.53
N SER A 179 -18.07 -52.30 -15.76
CA SER A 179 -19.50 -52.60 -15.81
C SER A 179 -19.83 -53.63 -16.88
N GLY A 180 -19.26 -53.46 -18.09
CA GLY A 180 -19.44 -54.40 -19.18
C GLY A 180 -18.90 -55.81 -18.91
N GLU A 181 -17.75 -55.92 -18.20
CA GLU A 181 -17.22 -57.23 -17.80
C GLU A 181 -18.03 -57.88 -16.68
N LEU A 182 -18.58 -57.10 -15.73
CA LEU A 182 -19.48 -57.62 -14.70
C LEU A 182 -20.80 -58.10 -15.27
N SER A 183 -21.39 -57.38 -16.24
CA SER A 183 -22.61 -57.79 -16.93
C SER A 183 -22.45 -59.15 -17.62
N LYS A 184 -21.37 -59.37 -18.35
CA LYS A 184 -21.04 -60.64 -19.01
C LYS A 184 -20.84 -61.80 -18.03
N SER A 185 -20.26 -61.50 -16.83
CA SER A 185 -20.01 -62.55 -15.81
C SER A 185 -21.26 -62.95 -15.05
N GLY A 186 -22.31 -62.14 -15.04
CA GLY A 186 -23.58 -62.42 -14.38
C GLY A 186 -24.56 -63.25 -15.23
N GLU A 187 -24.23 -63.52 -16.48
CA GLU A 187 -25.04 -64.37 -17.40
C GLU A 187 -24.72 -65.90 -17.36
N TYR A 188 -23.84 -66.27 -16.43
CA TYR A 188 -23.52 -67.70 -16.17
C TYR A 188 -24.20 -68.14 -14.85
#